data_bb230907da91342f308f03ecc74ecaf5
#
_entry.id   bb230907da91342f308f03ecc74ecaf5
#
_cell.length_a   1.000
_cell.length_b   1.000
_cell.length_c   1.000
_cell.angle_alpha   90.00
_cell.angle_beta   90.00
_cell.angle_gamma   90.00
#
_symmetry.space_group_name_H-M   'P 1'
#
loop_
_entity.id
_entity.type
_entity.pdbx_description
1 polymer ?
#
loop_
_entity_poly.entity_id
_entity_poly.type
_entity_poly.pdbx_seq_one_letter_code
_entity_poly.pdbx_strand_id
1 'polypeptide(L)'
;MQKKILVAVDGSPPSRQAVDYAGRMNNLIQGLTVTLFHIQPPISQFLLDEAKRSGRAQAELNKIAARNAEASRGLLAGYRETLIRAGLAEQSVEPATRPHNQGLAKDILDYAQNGLFDAILVGRRGISAVQQMFMGSVSAHLIENSPVIPVWLVDGNVRSTRVMAAVDGSESALRAVDHMAFMLSGNPEVRFCFFHVTPRLKDYCEINFGAEAGGGLETLIAQGDQRCMDDFFPAALAKLREAGFREEQIETRTDTTLLSVGETILEAAREGGFGAIVMGRRGMNKSFFGGKVSYSVSHKLSDAALWLVP
;
A
#
# COMPACT_ATOMS: atom_id res chain seq x y z
N MET A 1 4.58 -21.17 2.29
CA MET A 1 4.72 -20.49 0.99
C MET A 1 5.52 -19.22 1.22
N GLN A 2 6.48 -18.89 0.35
CA GLN A 2 7.31 -17.70 0.46
C GLN A 2 6.49 -16.47 0.03
N LYS A 3 6.61 -15.36 0.76
CA LYS A 3 5.93 -14.10 0.48
C LYS A 3 6.98 -13.03 0.20
N LYS A 4 6.90 -12.40 -0.96
CA LYS A 4 7.97 -11.56 -1.50
C LYS A 4 7.51 -10.11 -1.65
N ILE A 5 8.08 -9.18 -0.88
CA ILE A 5 7.77 -7.76 -0.99
C ILE A 5 8.96 -6.96 -1.55
N LEU A 6 8.65 -5.96 -2.37
CA LEU A 6 9.60 -4.98 -2.87
C LEU A 6 9.49 -3.71 -2.02
N VAL A 7 10.53 -3.35 -1.30
CA VAL A 7 10.59 -2.08 -0.55
C VAL A 7 11.39 -1.07 -1.36
N ALA A 8 10.69 -0.12 -1.98
CA ALA A 8 11.35 0.93 -2.76
C ALA A 8 11.80 2.08 -1.84
N VAL A 9 13.09 2.40 -1.91
CA VAL A 9 13.75 3.35 -1.00
C VAL A 9 14.52 4.44 -1.76
N ASP A 10 14.55 5.65 -1.21
CA ASP A 10 15.23 6.82 -1.79
C ASP A 10 16.14 7.55 -0.78
N GLY A 11 16.38 6.96 0.40
CA GLY A 11 17.17 7.57 1.47
C GLY A 11 16.42 8.58 2.34
N SER A 12 15.16 8.88 2.05
CA SER A 12 14.34 9.81 2.84
C SER A 12 13.89 9.22 4.18
N PRO A 13 13.44 10.06 5.14
CA PRO A 13 12.82 9.57 6.37
C PRO A 13 11.59 8.66 6.13
N PRO A 14 10.68 8.94 5.17
CA PRO A 14 9.59 8.03 4.84
C PRO A 14 10.06 6.66 4.30
N SER A 15 11.16 6.61 3.53
CA SER A 15 11.76 5.32 3.14
C SER A 15 12.22 4.52 4.36
N ARG A 16 12.80 5.18 5.36
CA ARG A 16 13.19 4.53 6.62
C ARG A 16 11.98 3.96 7.35
N GLN A 17 10.89 4.74 7.43
CA GLN A 17 9.63 4.29 8.02
C GLN A 17 9.07 3.05 7.30
N ALA A 18 9.16 3.00 5.97
CA ALA A 18 8.77 1.83 5.18
C ALA A 18 9.63 0.60 5.50
N VAL A 19 10.96 0.78 5.63
CA VAL A 19 11.88 -0.30 6.02
C VAL A 19 11.57 -0.79 7.45
N ASP A 20 11.36 0.12 8.40
CA ASP A 20 11.01 -0.22 9.78
C ASP A 20 9.67 -0.97 9.84
N TYR A 21 8.70 -0.58 9.00
CA TYR A 21 7.43 -1.29 8.87
C TYR A 21 7.63 -2.71 8.31
N ALA A 22 8.43 -2.88 7.25
CA ALA A 22 8.77 -4.20 6.72
C ALA A 22 9.39 -5.10 7.78
N GLY A 23 10.28 -4.56 8.61
CA GLY A 23 10.87 -5.26 9.74
C GLY A 23 9.83 -5.77 10.75
N ARG A 24 8.83 -4.93 11.07
CA ARG A 24 7.74 -5.33 11.98
C ARG A 24 6.82 -6.37 11.36
N MET A 25 6.57 -6.28 10.05
CA MET A 25 5.75 -7.27 9.34
C MET A 25 6.35 -8.67 9.36
N ASN A 26 7.66 -8.82 9.57
CA ASN A 26 8.29 -10.12 9.76
C ASN A 26 7.71 -10.92 10.93
N ASN A 27 7.21 -10.25 11.97
CA ASN A 27 6.56 -10.92 13.10
C ASN A 27 5.14 -11.40 12.76
N LEU A 28 4.51 -10.84 11.73
CA LEU A 28 3.16 -11.20 11.30
C LEU A 28 3.17 -12.13 10.09
N ILE A 29 4.08 -11.92 9.16
CA ILE A 29 4.12 -12.57 7.85
C ILE A 29 5.15 -13.71 7.90
N GLN A 30 4.67 -14.93 7.94
CA GLN A 30 5.55 -16.12 7.89
C GLN A 30 6.14 -16.31 6.48
N GLY A 31 7.45 -16.56 6.42
CA GLY A 31 8.17 -16.76 5.17
C GLY A 31 8.36 -15.47 4.36
N LEU A 32 8.40 -14.30 5.03
CA LEU A 32 8.64 -13.02 4.39
C LEU A 32 10.04 -12.93 3.81
N THR A 33 10.14 -12.51 2.57
CA THR A 33 11.38 -12.08 1.92
C THR A 33 11.24 -10.64 1.43
N VAL A 34 12.28 -9.87 1.59
CA VAL A 34 12.30 -8.44 1.30
C VAL A 34 13.38 -8.14 0.28
N THR A 35 13.02 -7.57 -0.85
CA THR A 35 13.98 -6.93 -1.74
C THR A 35 13.97 -5.43 -1.49
N LEU A 36 15.09 -4.91 -0.99
CA LEU A 36 15.33 -3.47 -0.87
C LEU A 36 15.75 -2.93 -2.23
N PHE A 37 14.93 -2.05 -2.80
CA PHE A 37 15.13 -1.58 -4.17
C PHE A 37 15.39 -0.07 -4.22
N HIS A 38 16.49 0.32 -4.84
CA HIS A 38 16.86 1.72 -5.06
C HIS A 38 17.14 1.98 -6.53
N ILE A 39 16.52 3.01 -7.08
CA ILE A 39 16.82 3.53 -8.41
C ILE A 39 17.87 4.62 -8.27
N GLN A 40 18.98 4.46 -8.97
CA GLN A 40 20.08 5.42 -8.96
C GLN A 40 19.62 6.79 -9.48
N PRO A 41 20.26 7.88 -9.03
CA PRO A 41 19.96 9.22 -9.56
C PRO A 41 20.07 9.27 -11.07
N PRO A 42 19.18 10.01 -11.77
CA PRO A 42 19.22 10.14 -13.21
C PRO A 42 20.50 10.86 -13.65
N ILE A 43 21.05 10.41 -14.76
CA ILE A 43 22.12 11.11 -15.48
C ILE A 43 21.47 11.96 -16.58
N SER A 44 21.91 13.21 -16.72
CA SER A 44 21.30 14.11 -17.69
C SER A 44 21.47 13.59 -19.14
N GLN A 45 20.44 13.77 -19.96
CA GLN A 45 20.46 13.35 -21.37
C GLN A 45 21.63 14.02 -22.12
N PHE A 46 21.94 15.26 -21.81
CA PHE A 46 23.08 15.97 -22.38
C PHE A 46 24.40 15.21 -22.18
N LEU A 47 24.68 14.73 -20.94
CA LEU A 47 25.91 13.96 -20.67
C LEU A 47 25.91 12.61 -21.39
N LEU A 48 24.76 11.96 -21.50
CA LEU A 48 24.61 10.70 -22.26
C LEU A 48 24.90 10.91 -23.75
N ASP A 49 24.46 12.03 -24.34
CA ASP A 49 24.69 12.34 -25.76
C ASP A 49 26.13 12.78 -26.02
N GLU A 50 26.76 13.56 -25.14
CA GLU A 50 28.16 13.90 -25.23
C GLU A 50 29.09 12.66 -25.08
N ALA A 51 28.73 11.71 -24.23
CA ALA A 51 29.46 10.46 -24.08
C ALA A 51 29.51 9.62 -25.36
N LYS A 52 28.46 9.69 -26.20
CA LYS A 52 28.43 9.03 -27.52
C LYS A 52 29.41 9.65 -28.53
N ARG A 53 29.81 10.90 -28.30
CA ARG A 53 30.64 11.69 -29.23
C ARG A 53 32.12 11.76 -28.82
N SER A 54 32.42 11.55 -27.53
CA SER A 54 33.74 11.75 -26.95
C SER A 54 34.12 10.65 -25.96
N GLY A 55 35.21 9.95 -26.22
CA GLY A 55 35.75 8.95 -25.28
C GLY A 55 36.10 9.52 -23.90
N ARG A 56 36.47 10.82 -23.83
CA ARG A 56 36.70 11.51 -22.55
C ARG A 56 35.38 11.68 -21.79
N ALA A 57 34.31 12.12 -22.46
CA ALA A 57 32.99 12.25 -21.84
C ALA A 57 32.43 10.88 -21.42
N GLN A 58 32.65 9.83 -22.19
CA GLN A 58 32.29 8.46 -21.82
C GLN A 58 33.03 8.00 -20.55
N ALA A 59 34.30 8.30 -20.41
CA ALA A 59 35.08 7.96 -19.20
C ALA A 59 34.54 8.68 -17.95
N GLU A 60 34.16 9.96 -18.07
CA GLU A 60 33.55 10.71 -16.97
C GLU A 60 32.15 10.17 -16.65
N LEU A 61 31.35 9.84 -17.64
CA LEU A 61 30.03 9.19 -17.46
C LEU A 61 30.15 7.89 -16.66
N ASN A 62 31.13 7.05 -17.01
CA ASN A 62 31.36 5.79 -16.31
C ASN A 62 31.75 6.01 -14.83
N LYS A 63 32.51 7.08 -14.53
CA LYS A 63 32.85 7.44 -13.14
C LYS A 63 31.60 7.88 -12.35
N ILE A 64 30.72 8.68 -12.98
CA ILE A 64 29.45 9.11 -12.36
C ILE A 64 28.56 7.89 -12.09
N ALA A 65 28.40 7.02 -13.08
CA ALA A 65 27.59 5.79 -12.94
C ALA A 65 28.14 4.88 -11.83
N ALA A 66 29.48 4.73 -11.75
CA ALA A 66 30.11 3.94 -10.69
C ALA A 66 29.87 4.54 -9.29
N ARG A 67 29.97 5.87 -9.15
CA ARG A 67 29.66 6.57 -7.89
C ARG A 67 28.20 6.42 -7.48
N ASN A 68 27.25 6.57 -8.42
CA ASN A 68 25.84 6.38 -8.16
C ASN A 68 25.53 4.96 -7.69
N ALA A 69 26.14 3.96 -8.34
CA ALA A 69 25.99 2.56 -7.97
C ALA A 69 26.57 2.28 -6.57
N GLU A 70 27.74 2.86 -6.24
CA GLU A 70 28.37 2.69 -4.92
C GLU A 70 27.55 3.35 -3.81
N ALA A 71 27.09 4.59 -4.02
CA ALA A 71 26.21 5.28 -3.08
C ALA A 71 24.92 4.50 -2.82
N SER A 72 24.32 3.92 -3.89
CA SER A 72 23.14 3.08 -3.78
C SER A 72 23.41 1.82 -2.98
N ARG A 73 24.54 1.15 -3.19
CA ARG A 73 24.93 -0.04 -2.41
C ARG A 73 25.12 0.31 -0.93
N GLY A 74 25.77 1.42 -0.61
CA GLY A 74 25.96 1.89 0.76
C GLY A 74 24.61 2.17 1.47
N LEU A 75 23.67 2.83 0.78
CA LEU A 75 22.33 3.07 1.29
C LEU A 75 21.59 1.77 1.59
N LEU A 76 21.59 0.84 0.62
CA LEU A 76 20.92 -0.45 0.75
C LEU A 76 21.53 -1.33 1.83
N ALA A 77 22.86 -1.29 2.01
CA ALA A 77 23.54 -2.01 3.08
C ALA A 77 23.05 -1.56 4.47
N GLY A 78 22.93 -0.24 4.70
CA GLY A 78 22.41 0.29 5.95
C GLY A 78 20.95 -0.14 6.24
N TYR A 79 20.09 -0.17 5.21
CA TYR A 79 18.72 -0.66 5.36
C TYR A 79 18.66 -2.18 5.56
N ARG A 80 19.53 -2.94 4.89
CA ARG A 80 19.65 -4.39 5.09
C ARG A 80 19.99 -4.72 6.55
N GLU A 81 20.96 -4.02 7.13
CA GLU A 81 21.31 -4.18 8.55
C GLU A 81 20.11 -3.85 9.47
N THR A 82 19.30 -2.84 9.12
CA THR A 82 18.10 -2.49 9.87
C THR A 82 17.10 -3.64 9.89
N LEU A 83 16.85 -4.28 8.75
CA LEU A 83 15.94 -5.42 8.66
C LEU A 83 16.47 -6.66 9.39
N ILE A 84 17.78 -6.94 9.29
CA ILE A 84 18.41 -8.05 10.01
C ILE A 84 18.30 -7.84 11.53
N ARG A 85 18.56 -6.62 12.01
CA ARG A 85 18.37 -6.27 13.43
C ARG A 85 16.90 -6.36 13.88
N ALA A 86 15.95 -6.17 12.97
CA ALA A 86 14.52 -6.39 13.22
C ALA A 86 14.11 -7.88 13.19
N GLY A 87 15.05 -8.80 12.99
CA GLY A 87 14.82 -10.24 13.06
C GLY A 87 14.60 -10.95 11.72
N LEU A 88 14.76 -10.28 10.58
CA LEU A 88 14.76 -10.98 9.29
C LEU A 88 16.05 -11.79 9.13
N ALA A 89 15.92 -13.00 8.61
CA ALA A 89 17.08 -13.80 8.25
C ALA A 89 17.89 -13.12 7.14
N GLU A 90 19.21 -13.21 7.20
CA GLU A 90 20.09 -12.53 6.26
C GLU A 90 19.82 -12.90 4.79
N GLN A 91 19.51 -14.15 4.52
CA GLN A 91 19.14 -14.68 3.21
C GLN A 91 17.74 -14.25 2.74
N SER A 92 16.92 -13.70 3.63
CA SER A 92 15.59 -13.19 3.31
C SER A 92 15.59 -11.69 2.95
N VAL A 93 16.76 -11.04 2.94
CA VAL A 93 16.89 -9.61 2.60
C VAL A 93 17.87 -9.44 1.45
N GLU A 94 17.34 -9.10 0.28
CA GLU A 94 18.09 -8.89 -0.96
C GLU A 94 18.19 -7.40 -1.31
N PRO A 95 19.40 -6.80 -1.39
CA PRO A 95 19.58 -5.46 -1.92
C PRO A 95 19.65 -5.46 -3.44
N ALA A 96 18.88 -4.60 -4.09
CA ALA A 96 18.87 -4.45 -5.55
C ALA A 96 18.90 -2.97 -5.93
N THR A 97 19.75 -2.61 -6.90
CA THR A 97 19.78 -1.26 -7.48
C THR A 97 19.80 -1.29 -9.00
N ARG A 98 19.18 -0.30 -9.62
CA ARG A 98 19.15 -0.13 -11.08
C ARG A 98 19.41 1.33 -11.44
N PRO A 99 20.02 1.61 -12.59
CA PRO A 99 20.03 2.95 -13.16
C PRO A 99 18.61 3.44 -13.44
N HIS A 100 18.37 4.73 -13.33
CA HIS A 100 17.14 5.37 -13.77
C HIS A 100 16.97 5.20 -15.28
N ASN A 101 15.75 4.81 -15.72
CA ASN A 101 15.46 4.55 -17.13
C ASN A 101 14.26 5.36 -17.65
N GLN A 102 13.03 4.98 -17.29
CA GLN A 102 11.82 5.59 -17.85
C GLN A 102 11.09 6.51 -16.87
N GLY A 103 11.43 6.43 -15.59
CA GLY A 103 10.85 7.18 -14.49
C GLY A 103 10.72 6.33 -13.24
N LEU A 104 10.92 6.93 -12.06
CA LEU A 104 11.04 6.21 -10.79
C LEU A 104 9.89 5.21 -10.57
N ALA A 105 8.65 5.66 -10.71
CA ALA A 105 7.49 4.81 -10.45
C ALA A 105 7.35 3.69 -11.49
N LYS A 106 7.62 3.99 -12.78
CA LYS A 106 7.57 2.98 -13.84
C LYS A 106 8.66 1.94 -13.68
N ASP A 107 9.89 2.36 -13.40
CA ASP A 107 11.03 1.46 -13.18
C ASP A 107 10.79 0.55 -11.97
N ILE A 108 10.12 1.05 -10.90
CA ILE A 108 9.70 0.25 -9.75
C ILE A 108 8.64 -0.79 -10.16
N LEU A 109 7.59 -0.36 -10.89
CA LEU A 109 6.53 -1.26 -11.34
C LEU A 109 7.06 -2.36 -12.25
N ASP A 110 7.88 -2.01 -13.24
CA ASP A 110 8.49 -2.97 -14.18
C ASP A 110 9.36 -3.98 -13.42
N TYR A 111 10.16 -3.52 -12.44
CA TYR A 111 10.96 -4.41 -11.62
C TYR A 111 10.10 -5.35 -10.76
N ALA A 112 9.05 -4.81 -10.16
CA ALA A 112 8.15 -5.59 -9.31
C ALA A 112 7.36 -6.64 -10.11
N GLN A 113 6.85 -6.28 -11.29
CA GLN A 113 6.12 -7.20 -12.17
C GLN A 113 7.02 -8.32 -12.68
N ASN A 114 8.20 -7.98 -13.20
CA ASN A 114 9.16 -8.98 -13.72
C ASN A 114 9.68 -9.91 -12.62
N GLY A 115 9.77 -9.41 -11.37
CA GLY A 115 10.22 -10.16 -10.22
C GLY A 115 9.10 -10.94 -9.50
N LEU A 116 7.85 -10.85 -9.96
CA LEU A 116 6.67 -11.51 -9.38
C LEU A 116 6.54 -11.22 -7.87
N PHE A 117 6.60 -9.95 -7.50
CA PHE A 117 6.42 -9.54 -6.11
C PHE A 117 4.95 -9.53 -5.72
N ASP A 118 4.67 -9.91 -4.47
CA ASP A 118 3.32 -9.94 -3.90
C ASP A 118 2.84 -8.55 -3.49
N ALA A 119 3.76 -7.63 -3.18
CA ALA A 119 3.45 -6.23 -2.88
C ALA A 119 4.65 -5.30 -3.13
N ILE A 120 4.35 -4.02 -3.41
CA ILE A 120 5.32 -2.91 -3.41
C ILE A 120 5.06 -2.09 -2.16
N LEU A 121 6.07 -1.94 -1.31
CA LEU A 121 6.04 -1.13 -0.10
C LEU A 121 6.83 0.17 -0.30
N VAL A 122 6.19 1.30 -0.03
CA VAL A 122 6.79 2.63 -0.14
C VAL A 122 6.38 3.53 1.01
N GLY A 123 7.23 4.49 1.35
CA GLY A 123 6.82 5.63 2.18
C GLY A 123 5.81 6.49 1.43
N ARG A 124 4.82 7.04 2.11
CA ARG A 124 3.81 7.91 1.49
C ARG A 124 4.39 9.17 0.85
N ARG A 125 5.53 9.64 1.35
CA ARG A 125 6.28 10.80 0.85
C ARG A 125 7.71 10.38 0.48
N GLY A 126 8.44 11.23 -0.22
CA GLY A 126 9.85 11.04 -0.56
C GLY A 126 10.66 12.29 -0.25
N ILE A 127 11.87 12.38 -0.79
CA ILE A 127 12.84 13.49 -0.58
C ILE A 127 12.26 14.85 -0.98
N SER A 128 11.39 14.91 -1.99
CA SER A 128 10.87 16.15 -2.58
C SER A 128 9.64 16.73 -1.89
N ALA A 129 9.16 16.16 -0.80
CA ALA A 129 7.93 16.62 -0.14
C ALA A 129 8.17 17.92 0.66
N VAL A 130 7.94 19.05 0.01
CA VAL A 130 8.10 20.41 0.59
C VAL A 130 6.97 20.76 1.56
N GLN A 131 5.83 20.06 1.52
CA GLN A 131 4.68 20.31 2.40
C GLN A 131 4.14 19.02 2.98
N GLN A 132 3.88 19.03 4.28
CA GLN A 132 3.42 17.86 5.05
C GLN A 132 2.05 17.28 4.61
N MET A 133 1.30 17.98 3.76
CA MET A 133 -0.08 17.62 3.36
C MET A 133 -0.20 16.82 2.06
N PHE A 134 0.89 16.64 1.28
CA PHE A 134 0.79 16.00 -0.04
C PHE A 134 1.47 14.63 -0.07
N MET A 135 0.87 13.71 -0.82
CA MET A 135 1.47 12.43 -1.18
C MET A 135 2.61 12.65 -2.16
N GLY A 136 3.69 11.84 -2.07
CA GLY A 136 4.80 11.89 -3.02
C GLY A 136 4.36 11.49 -4.43
N SER A 137 4.95 12.11 -5.46
CA SER A 137 4.62 11.83 -6.86
C SER A 137 4.83 10.36 -7.25
N VAL A 138 5.88 9.72 -6.74
CA VAL A 138 6.17 8.29 -6.98
C VAL A 138 5.08 7.43 -6.36
N SER A 139 4.73 7.66 -5.09
CA SER A 139 3.71 6.89 -4.38
C SER A 139 2.33 7.05 -5.01
N ALA A 140 1.97 8.28 -5.43
CA ALA A 140 0.74 8.55 -6.17
C ALA A 140 0.69 7.78 -7.49
N HIS A 141 1.76 7.85 -8.28
CA HIS A 141 1.83 7.16 -9.56
C HIS A 141 1.79 5.63 -9.42
N LEU A 142 2.44 5.07 -8.39
CA LEU A 142 2.36 3.63 -8.09
C LEU A 142 0.93 3.19 -7.79
N ILE A 143 0.20 3.95 -6.97
CA ILE A 143 -1.20 3.67 -6.64
C ILE A 143 -2.07 3.70 -7.90
N GLU A 144 -1.90 4.73 -8.73
CA GLU A 144 -2.73 4.92 -9.93
C GLU A 144 -2.45 3.88 -11.02
N ASN A 145 -1.20 3.47 -11.18
CA ASN A 145 -0.73 2.70 -12.33
C ASN A 145 -0.28 1.27 -12.02
N SER A 146 -0.48 0.75 -10.80
CA SER A 146 -0.26 -0.66 -10.51
C SER A 146 -1.53 -1.48 -10.79
N PRO A 147 -1.64 -2.17 -11.92
CA PRO A 147 -2.88 -2.89 -12.29
C PRO A 147 -3.03 -4.23 -11.57
N VAL A 148 -1.94 -4.81 -11.09
CA VAL A 148 -1.89 -6.20 -10.60
C VAL A 148 -1.29 -6.30 -9.21
N ILE A 149 -0.20 -5.54 -8.93
CA ILE A 149 0.53 -5.68 -7.68
C ILE A 149 -0.03 -4.72 -6.63
N PRO A 150 -0.39 -5.21 -5.42
CA PRO A 150 -0.76 -4.37 -4.29
C PRO A 150 0.32 -3.36 -3.92
N VAL A 151 -0.09 -2.13 -3.60
CA VAL A 151 0.81 -1.07 -3.15
C VAL A 151 0.54 -0.78 -1.67
N TRP A 152 1.57 -0.94 -0.86
CA TRP A 152 1.53 -0.65 0.57
C TRP A 152 2.18 0.71 0.82
N LEU A 153 1.40 1.65 1.32
CA LEU A 153 1.87 2.96 1.74
C LEU A 153 2.13 2.97 3.24
N VAL A 154 3.21 3.58 3.66
CA VAL A 154 3.50 3.81 5.08
C VAL A 154 3.65 5.30 5.34
N ASP A 155 2.94 5.80 6.34
CA ASP A 155 3.13 7.14 6.88
C ASP A 155 3.37 7.06 8.39
N GLY A 156 4.33 7.82 8.88
CA GLY A 156 4.67 7.85 10.30
C GLY A 156 5.33 6.57 10.85
N ASN A 157 5.37 6.46 12.16
CA ASN A 157 5.98 5.33 12.86
C ASN A 157 4.92 4.31 13.28
N VAL A 158 4.55 3.43 12.37
CA VAL A 158 3.53 2.40 12.59
C VAL A 158 4.03 1.36 13.61
N ARG A 159 3.51 1.37 14.82
CA ARG A 159 3.91 0.43 15.89
C ARG A 159 2.95 -0.73 16.07
N SER A 160 1.68 -0.52 15.80
CA SER A 160 0.65 -1.53 15.96
C SER A 160 0.70 -2.59 14.87
N THR A 161 0.48 -3.84 15.24
CA THR A 161 0.36 -4.99 14.35
C THR A 161 -1.10 -5.39 14.08
N ARG A 162 -2.07 -4.65 14.63
CA ARG A 162 -3.50 -4.87 14.35
C ARG A 162 -3.82 -4.46 12.92
N VAL A 163 -4.59 -5.29 12.24
CA VAL A 163 -4.97 -5.08 10.83
C VAL A 163 -6.47 -4.89 10.73
N MET A 164 -6.90 -3.89 9.98
CA MET A 164 -8.29 -3.62 9.64
C MET A 164 -8.48 -3.75 8.13
N ALA A 165 -9.44 -4.58 7.70
CA ALA A 165 -9.87 -4.63 6.33
C ALA A 165 -11.13 -3.77 6.16
N ALA A 166 -11.01 -2.64 5.46
CA ALA A 166 -12.14 -1.79 5.12
C ALA A 166 -12.85 -2.37 3.88
N VAL A 167 -14.10 -2.78 4.06
CA VAL A 167 -14.87 -3.54 3.07
C VAL A 167 -16.18 -2.84 2.71
N ASP A 168 -16.59 -2.95 1.44
CA ASP A 168 -17.79 -2.32 0.88
C ASP A 168 -18.64 -3.28 0.04
N GLY A 169 -18.41 -4.58 0.17
CA GLY A 169 -19.13 -5.59 -0.59
C GLY A 169 -18.66 -5.78 -2.04
N SER A 170 -17.67 -5.01 -2.52
CA SER A 170 -17.17 -5.09 -3.88
C SER A 170 -16.23 -6.26 -4.11
N GLU A 171 -16.07 -6.67 -5.37
CA GLU A 171 -15.02 -7.62 -5.77
C GLU A 171 -13.60 -7.14 -5.42
N SER A 172 -13.36 -5.83 -5.46
CA SER A 172 -12.07 -5.24 -5.06
C SER A 172 -11.82 -5.40 -3.57
N ALA A 173 -12.86 -5.25 -2.73
CA ALA A 173 -12.77 -5.56 -1.31
C ALA A 173 -12.50 -7.06 -1.08
N LEU A 174 -13.11 -7.95 -1.87
CA LEU A 174 -12.85 -9.38 -1.76
C LEU A 174 -11.43 -9.76 -2.18
N ARG A 175 -10.86 -9.08 -3.21
CA ARG A 175 -9.42 -9.23 -3.54
C ARG A 175 -8.53 -8.70 -2.44
N ALA A 176 -8.92 -7.62 -1.76
CA ALA A 176 -8.18 -7.09 -0.63
C ALA A 176 -8.14 -8.07 0.55
N VAL A 177 -9.27 -8.73 0.84
CA VAL A 177 -9.34 -9.81 1.83
C VAL A 177 -8.46 -10.99 1.43
N ASP A 178 -8.50 -11.41 0.16
CA ASP A 178 -7.68 -12.49 -0.37
C ASP A 178 -6.18 -12.21 -0.23
N HIS A 179 -5.74 -11.01 -0.62
CA HIS A 179 -4.35 -10.57 -0.44
C HIS A 179 -3.93 -10.55 1.03
N MET A 180 -4.76 -9.99 1.90
CA MET A 180 -4.53 -9.97 3.34
C MET A 180 -4.42 -11.39 3.90
N ALA A 181 -5.34 -12.27 3.53
CA ALA A 181 -5.35 -13.66 3.92
C ALA A 181 -4.08 -14.39 3.47
N PHE A 182 -3.67 -14.21 2.22
CA PHE A 182 -2.42 -14.75 1.71
C PHE A 182 -1.21 -14.26 2.50
N MET A 183 -1.09 -12.94 2.69
CA MET A 183 0.08 -12.35 3.36
C MET A 183 0.18 -12.77 4.83
N LEU A 184 -0.94 -12.87 5.54
CA LEU A 184 -0.97 -13.15 6.98
C LEU A 184 -1.17 -14.64 7.31
N SER A 185 -1.37 -15.50 6.32
CA SER A 185 -1.59 -16.94 6.52
C SER A 185 -0.44 -17.60 7.28
N GLY A 186 -0.79 -18.60 8.07
CA GLY A 186 0.15 -19.40 8.85
C GLY A 186 0.49 -18.82 10.24
N ASN A 187 0.02 -17.62 10.59
CA ASN A 187 0.24 -17.04 11.90
C ASN A 187 -1.04 -17.10 12.76
N PRO A 188 -1.10 -17.97 13.80
CA PRO A 188 -2.29 -18.12 14.64
C PRO A 188 -2.57 -16.93 15.56
N GLU A 189 -1.60 -16.04 15.76
CA GLU A 189 -1.72 -14.87 16.64
C GLU A 189 -2.31 -13.66 15.93
N VAL A 190 -2.36 -13.68 14.59
CA VAL A 190 -2.92 -12.57 13.82
C VAL A 190 -4.41 -12.44 14.09
N ARG A 191 -4.83 -11.23 14.42
CA ARG A 191 -6.24 -10.83 14.52
C ARG A 191 -6.49 -9.65 13.62
N PHE A 192 -7.64 -9.63 12.98
CA PHE A 192 -8.02 -8.53 12.12
C PHE A 192 -9.51 -8.22 12.25
N CYS A 193 -9.84 -6.98 11.89
CA CYS A 193 -11.21 -6.48 11.92
C CYS A 193 -11.70 -6.25 10.49
N PHE A 194 -12.84 -6.82 10.13
CA PHE A 194 -13.61 -6.35 9.01
C PHE A 194 -14.36 -5.10 9.44
N PHE A 195 -14.07 -3.99 8.78
CA PHE A 195 -14.70 -2.71 9.03
C PHE A 195 -15.54 -2.30 7.84
N HIS A 196 -16.84 -2.17 8.05
CA HIS A 196 -17.78 -1.67 7.05
C HIS A 196 -18.33 -0.32 7.48
N VAL A 197 -18.45 0.61 6.54
CA VAL A 197 -19.10 1.91 6.76
C VAL A 197 -20.38 1.94 5.94
N THR A 198 -21.53 1.93 6.62
CA THR A 198 -22.82 2.09 5.96
C THR A 198 -22.89 3.50 5.34
N PRO A 199 -23.00 3.59 4.01
CA PRO A 199 -23.02 4.88 3.32
C PRO A 199 -24.35 5.58 3.50
N ARG A 200 -24.35 6.91 3.39
CA ARG A 200 -25.56 7.76 3.36
C ARG A 200 -25.86 8.20 1.94
N LEU A 201 -27.07 8.74 1.73
CA LEU A 201 -27.50 9.26 0.44
C LEU A 201 -26.50 10.26 -0.17
N LYS A 202 -25.91 11.15 0.64
CA LYS A 202 -24.90 12.12 0.22
C LYS A 202 -23.60 11.50 -0.35
N ASP A 203 -23.31 10.25 -0.01
CA ASP A 203 -22.12 9.54 -0.50
C ASP A 203 -22.32 9.02 -1.94
N TYR A 204 -23.60 8.93 -2.38
CA TYR A 204 -23.99 8.51 -3.73
C TYR A 204 -24.44 9.67 -4.64
N CYS A 205 -25.00 10.74 -4.06
CA CYS A 205 -25.60 11.86 -4.82
C CYS A 205 -25.14 13.20 -4.24
N GLU A 206 -24.68 14.10 -5.12
CA GLU A 206 -24.38 15.49 -4.75
C GLU A 206 -25.64 16.38 -4.70
N ILE A 207 -26.80 15.83 -5.09
CA ILE A 207 -28.06 16.57 -5.16
C ILE A 207 -28.72 16.55 -3.78
N ASN A 208 -29.05 17.71 -3.27
CA ASN A 208 -29.76 17.86 -2.01
C ASN A 208 -31.26 17.63 -2.27
N PHE A 209 -31.74 16.42 -2.08
CA PHE A 209 -33.17 16.09 -2.11
C PHE A 209 -33.78 16.66 -0.81
N GLY A 210 -34.84 17.46 -0.93
CA GLY A 210 -35.60 17.94 0.24
C GLY A 210 -36.02 16.78 1.15
N ALA A 211 -36.21 17.04 2.44
CA ALA A 211 -36.40 16.04 3.48
C ALA A 211 -37.54 15.00 3.19
N GLU A 212 -38.56 15.34 2.42
CA GLU A 212 -39.67 14.44 2.07
C GLU A 212 -39.32 13.43 0.97
N ALA A 213 -38.40 13.73 0.07
CA ALA A 213 -37.97 12.82 -1.01
C ALA A 213 -36.83 11.88 -0.62
N GLY A 214 -36.10 12.19 0.45
CA GLY A 214 -34.90 11.48 0.88
C GLY A 214 -35.15 10.14 1.58
N GLY A 215 -36.21 10.02 2.37
CA GLY A 215 -36.45 8.87 3.26
C GLY A 215 -36.65 7.53 2.53
N GLY A 216 -37.30 7.53 1.39
CA GLY A 216 -37.49 6.32 0.57
C GLY A 216 -36.15 5.88 -0.09
N LEU A 217 -35.33 6.84 -0.52
CA LEU A 217 -34.05 6.57 -1.15
C LEU A 217 -33.00 6.08 -0.14
N GLU A 218 -32.97 6.65 1.05
CA GLU A 218 -32.10 6.20 2.15
C GLU A 218 -32.39 4.75 2.55
N THR A 219 -33.67 4.39 2.63
CA THR A 219 -34.09 3.01 2.91
C THR A 219 -33.62 2.04 1.81
N LEU A 220 -33.76 2.43 0.53
CA LEU A 220 -33.29 1.61 -0.59
C LEU A 220 -31.77 1.43 -0.60
N ILE A 221 -31.02 2.50 -0.26
CA ILE A 221 -29.56 2.45 -0.15
C ILE A 221 -29.16 1.50 0.99
N ALA A 222 -29.76 1.65 2.17
CA ALA A 222 -29.46 0.79 3.32
C ALA A 222 -29.79 -0.68 3.05
N GLN A 223 -30.92 -0.97 2.40
CA GLN A 223 -31.28 -2.34 2.00
C GLN A 223 -30.36 -2.91 0.91
N GLY A 224 -29.92 -2.07 -0.02
CA GLY A 224 -28.94 -2.46 -1.06
C GLY A 224 -27.58 -2.77 -0.47
N ASP A 225 -27.12 -1.92 0.43
CA ASP A 225 -25.86 -2.08 1.16
C ASP A 225 -25.87 -3.35 2.01
N GLN A 226 -26.93 -3.58 2.78
CA GLN A 226 -27.10 -4.79 3.58
C GLN A 226 -27.03 -6.06 2.72
N ARG A 227 -27.72 -6.10 1.59
CA ARG A 227 -27.68 -7.26 0.66
C ARG A 227 -26.28 -7.50 0.13
N CYS A 228 -25.53 -6.43 -0.25
CA CYS A 228 -24.17 -6.56 -0.70
C CYS A 228 -23.26 -7.15 0.39
N MET A 229 -23.47 -6.77 1.65
CA MET A 229 -22.69 -7.29 2.77
C MET A 229 -23.10 -8.72 3.14
N ASP A 230 -24.38 -9.07 3.01
CA ASP A 230 -24.88 -10.43 3.23
C ASP A 230 -24.28 -11.43 2.22
N ASP A 231 -24.05 -11.01 0.98
CA ASP A 231 -23.35 -11.81 -0.04
C ASP A 231 -21.83 -11.83 0.16
N PHE A 232 -21.25 -10.71 0.58
CA PHE A 232 -19.81 -10.54 0.73
C PHE A 232 -19.22 -11.35 1.89
N PHE A 233 -19.82 -11.30 3.08
CA PHE A 233 -19.25 -11.93 4.27
C PHE A 233 -19.06 -13.44 4.13
N PRO A 234 -20.01 -14.24 3.61
CA PRO A 234 -19.78 -15.66 3.38
C PRO A 234 -18.59 -15.94 2.47
N ALA A 235 -18.44 -15.15 1.39
CA ALA A 235 -17.33 -15.30 0.44
C ALA A 235 -15.99 -14.92 1.08
N ALA A 236 -15.94 -13.84 1.85
CA ALA A 236 -14.77 -13.39 2.58
C ALA A 236 -14.33 -14.42 3.64
N LEU A 237 -15.29 -14.94 4.43
CA LEU A 237 -15.02 -15.96 5.43
C LEU A 237 -14.54 -17.28 4.81
N ALA A 238 -15.07 -17.68 3.64
CA ALA A 238 -14.61 -18.86 2.92
C ALA A 238 -13.12 -18.73 2.56
N LYS A 239 -12.71 -17.58 1.98
CA LYS A 239 -11.29 -17.30 1.67
C LYS A 239 -10.38 -17.36 2.89
N LEU A 240 -10.85 -16.84 4.03
CA LEU A 240 -10.08 -16.86 5.26
C LEU A 240 -9.93 -18.28 5.82
N ARG A 241 -10.98 -19.08 5.78
CA ARG A 241 -10.93 -20.49 6.19
C ARG A 241 -9.98 -21.30 5.30
N GLU A 242 -10.01 -21.09 3.97
CA GLU A 242 -9.08 -21.68 3.02
C GLU A 242 -7.63 -21.30 3.31
N ALA A 243 -7.38 -20.07 3.77
CA ALA A 243 -6.07 -19.60 4.20
C ALA A 243 -5.67 -20.07 5.62
N GLY A 244 -6.53 -20.82 6.31
CA GLY A 244 -6.28 -21.42 7.62
C GLY A 244 -6.61 -20.53 8.81
N PHE A 245 -7.37 -19.45 8.63
CA PHE A 245 -7.83 -18.60 9.73
C PHE A 245 -9.06 -19.19 10.44
N ARG A 246 -9.14 -18.97 11.75
CA ARG A 246 -10.26 -19.36 12.60
C ARG A 246 -11.15 -18.17 12.88
N GLU A 247 -12.41 -18.42 13.20
CA GLU A 247 -13.40 -17.35 13.46
C GLU A 247 -13.02 -16.44 14.63
N GLU A 248 -12.34 -16.97 15.66
CA GLU A 248 -11.88 -16.18 16.82
C GLU A 248 -10.80 -15.14 16.48
N GLN A 249 -10.21 -15.21 15.27
CA GLN A 249 -9.24 -14.25 14.77
C GLN A 249 -9.91 -13.06 14.03
N ILE A 250 -11.23 -13.15 13.84
CA ILE A 250 -11.99 -12.22 12.99
C ILE A 250 -12.96 -11.43 13.86
N GLU A 251 -12.78 -10.11 13.88
CA GLU A 251 -13.73 -9.15 14.43
C GLU A 251 -14.51 -8.50 13.29
N THR A 252 -15.79 -8.25 13.46
CA THR A 252 -16.58 -7.46 12.50
C THR A 252 -17.14 -6.24 13.19
N ARG A 253 -16.92 -5.08 12.59
CA ARG A 253 -17.44 -3.79 13.05
C ARG A 253 -18.10 -3.05 11.90
N THR A 254 -19.32 -2.56 12.13
CA THR A 254 -20.02 -1.66 11.20
C THR A 254 -20.21 -0.30 11.86
N ASP A 255 -20.01 0.75 11.09
CA ASP A 255 -20.20 2.13 11.55
C ASP A 255 -20.99 2.92 10.50
N THR A 256 -21.57 4.05 10.89
CA THR A 256 -22.32 4.92 9.98
C THR A 256 -21.51 6.19 9.72
N THR A 257 -21.38 6.58 8.47
CA THR A 257 -20.60 7.78 8.11
C THR A 257 -21.21 9.05 8.72
N LEU A 258 -20.38 9.84 9.39
CA LEU A 258 -20.73 11.18 9.89
C LEU A 258 -20.28 12.27 8.91
N LEU A 259 -19.05 12.22 8.43
CA LEU A 259 -18.42 13.19 7.51
C LEU A 259 -18.27 12.60 6.11
N SER A 260 -17.36 11.66 5.94
CA SER A 260 -17.18 10.88 4.72
C SER A 260 -16.73 9.46 5.06
N VAL A 261 -16.99 8.50 4.17
CA VAL A 261 -16.58 7.10 4.37
C VAL A 261 -15.08 6.99 4.66
N GLY A 262 -14.24 7.73 3.91
CA GLY A 262 -12.78 7.70 4.11
C GLY A 262 -12.33 8.23 5.47
N GLU A 263 -12.96 9.30 5.96
CA GLU A 263 -12.67 9.86 7.30
C GLU A 263 -13.12 8.92 8.41
N THR A 264 -14.30 8.31 8.27
CA THR A 264 -14.79 7.31 9.22
C THR A 264 -13.84 6.11 9.33
N ILE A 265 -13.29 5.63 8.19
CA ILE A 265 -12.28 4.56 8.17
C ILE A 265 -11.02 4.98 8.92
N LEU A 266 -10.49 6.17 8.65
CA LEU A 266 -9.27 6.68 9.30
C LEU A 266 -9.46 6.90 10.81
N GLU A 267 -10.61 7.41 11.21
CA GLU A 267 -10.95 7.61 12.63
C GLU A 267 -11.08 6.28 13.36
N ALA A 268 -11.81 5.31 12.79
CA ALA A 268 -11.94 3.96 13.34
C ALA A 268 -10.58 3.25 13.45
N ALA A 269 -9.70 3.45 12.46
CA ALA A 269 -8.35 2.89 12.49
C ALA A 269 -7.53 3.49 13.64
N ARG A 270 -7.59 4.80 13.83
CA ARG A 270 -6.89 5.50 14.91
C ARG A 270 -7.42 5.10 16.28
N GLU A 271 -8.75 5.14 16.49
CA GLU A 271 -9.38 4.80 17.78
C GLU A 271 -9.20 3.33 18.15
N GLY A 272 -9.31 2.44 17.14
CA GLY A 272 -9.09 1.01 17.32
C GLY A 272 -7.60 0.61 17.42
N GLY A 273 -6.67 1.56 17.25
CA GLY A 273 -5.24 1.30 17.28
C GLY A 273 -4.77 0.35 16.17
N PHE A 274 -5.37 0.42 15.00
CA PHE A 274 -4.97 -0.39 13.85
C PHE A 274 -3.73 0.21 13.18
N GLY A 275 -2.70 -0.62 13.02
CA GLY A 275 -1.46 -0.22 12.34
C GLY A 275 -1.53 -0.36 10.82
N ALA A 276 -2.44 -1.20 10.33
CA ALA A 276 -2.65 -1.36 8.89
C ALA A 276 -4.14 -1.31 8.52
N ILE A 277 -4.42 -0.59 7.44
CA ILE A 277 -5.73 -0.57 6.77
C ILE A 277 -5.55 -1.30 5.44
N VAL A 278 -6.35 -2.32 5.19
CA VAL A 278 -6.36 -3.07 3.93
C VAL A 278 -7.65 -2.74 3.19
N MET A 279 -7.56 -2.35 1.93
CA MET A 279 -8.76 -2.04 1.15
C MET A 279 -8.54 -2.22 -0.35
N GLY A 280 -9.63 -2.43 -1.07
CA GLY A 280 -9.63 -2.40 -2.51
C GLY A 280 -9.37 -1.00 -3.06
N ARG A 281 -8.64 -0.89 -4.15
CA ARG A 281 -8.37 0.39 -4.81
C ARG A 281 -9.63 0.99 -5.44
N ARG A 282 -10.57 0.15 -5.90
CA ARG A 282 -11.83 0.55 -6.53
C ARG A 282 -12.99 -0.03 -5.71
N GLY A 283 -13.93 0.78 -5.31
CA GLY A 283 -15.15 0.32 -4.66
C GLY A 283 -16.26 -0.01 -5.67
N MET A 284 -17.50 -0.18 -5.19
CA MET A 284 -18.68 -0.48 -6.02
C MET A 284 -18.92 0.55 -7.14
N ASN A 285 -18.58 1.82 -6.91
CA ASN A 285 -18.63 2.86 -7.94
C ASN A 285 -17.35 2.82 -8.78
N LYS A 286 -17.42 2.20 -9.95
CA LYS A 286 -16.32 2.09 -10.93
C LYS A 286 -15.95 3.46 -11.51
N SER A 287 -15.27 4.33 -10.77
CA SER A 287 -14.70 5.55 -11.34
C SER A 287 -13.35 5.26 -12.02
N PHE A 288 -13.08 5.93 -13.13
CA PHE A 288 -11.89 5.71 -13.97
C PHE A 288 -10.56 5.98 -13.23
N PHE A 289 -10.57 6.80 -12.16
CA PHE A 289 -9.38 7.29 -11.46
C PHE A 289 -9.20 6.74 -10.04
N GLY A 290 -9.60 5.49 -9.76
CA GLY A 290 -9.58 4.97 -8.40
C GLY A 290 -10.83 5.37 -7.60
N GLY A 291 -11.14 4.65 -6.51
CA GLY A 291 -12.29 4.99 -5.69
C GLY A 291 -12.08 6.30 -4.92
N LYS A 292 -13.09 7.16 -4.83
CA LYS A 292 -13.05 8.39 -4.01
C LYS A 292 -12.59 8.10 -2.57
N VAL A 293 -12.99 6.96 -2.01
CA VAL A 293 -12.65 6.54 -0.64
C VAL A 293 -11.18 6.20 -0.52
N SER A 294 -10.64 5.31 -1.38
CA SER A 294 -9.22 4.91 -1.33
C SER A 294 -8.28 6.09 -1.59
N TYR A 295 -8.68 7.02 -2.46
CA TYR A 295 -7.96 8.28 -2.68
C TYR A 295 -7.95 9.13 -1.40
N SER A 296 -9.11 9.34 -0.78
CA SER A 296 -9.23 10.13 0.46
C SER A 296 -8.39 9.53 1.59
N VAL A 297 -8.49 8.20 1.80
CA VAL A 297 -7.71 7.49 2.82
C VAL A 297 -6.21 7.62 2.56
N SER A 298 -5.74 7.41 1.33
CA SER A 298 -4.31 7.50 0.99
C SER A 298 -3.72 8.91 1.20
N HIS A 299 -4.53 9.97 0.96
CA HIS A 299 -4.08 11.36 1.13
C HIS A 299 -4.08 11.82 2.59
N LYS A 300 -5.02 11.31 3.40
CA LYS A 300 -5.18 11.70 4.80
C LYS A 300 -4.54 10.70 5.78
N LEU A 301 -3.90 9.64 5.28
CA LEU A 301 -3.21 8.63 6.09
C LEU A 301 -2.19 9.30 7.02
N SER A 302 -2.19 8.91 8.29
CA SER A 302 -1.21 9.32 9.30
C SER A 302 -0.97 8.19 10.29
N ASP A 303 0.30 7.97 10.63
CA ASP A 303 0.78 6.98 11.60
C ASP A 303 0.22 5.56 11.40
N ALA A 304 -0.01 5.19 10.14
CA ALA A 304 -0.54 3.90 9.75
C ALA A 304 0.02 3.45 8.40
N ALA A 305 -0.16 2.17 8.09
CA ALA A 305 0.05 1.61 6.77
C ALA A 305 -1.28 1.44 6.04
N LEU A 306 -1.28 1.64 4.73
CA LEU A 306 -2.42 1.40 3.85
C LEU A 306 -2.02 0.40 2.77
N TRP A 307 -2.70 -0.76 2.74
CA TRP A 307 -2.52 -1.78 1.71
C TRP A 307 -3.62 -1.61 0.66
N LEU A 308 -3.25 -1.05 -0.48
CA LEU A 308 -4.16 -0.86 -1.60
C LEU A 308 -4.03 -2.00 -2.60
N VAL A 309 -5.11 -2.76 -2.74
CA VAL A 309 -5.18 -3.93 -3.61
C VAL A 309 -5.94 -3.57 -4.89
N PRO A 310 -5.40 -3.86 -6.08
CA PRO A 310 -6.00 -3.55 -7.38
C PRO A 310 -7.37 -4.17 -7.63
#